data_d5cee468a12a1117efb4aee06d778639
#
_entry.id   d5cee468a12a1117efb4aee06d778639
#
_cell.length_a   1.000
_cell.length_b   1.000
_cell.length_c   1.000
_cell.angle_alpha   90.00
_cell.angle_beta   90.00
_cell.angle_gamma   90.00
#
_symmetry.space_group_name_H-M   'P 1'
#
loop_
_entity.id
_entity.type
_entity.pdbx_description
1 polymer ?
#
loop_
_entity_poly.entity_id
_entity_poly.type
_entity_poly.pdbx_seq_one_letter_code
_entity_poly.pdbx_strand_id
1 'polypeptide(L)'
;GVSLNAVQLEQLDKYYELLVEWNSFMNLTGITEYEEVMLKHYLDSLVLKLPVNGTDSHIKLIDVGTGAGFPGLPLKIAYPDTEVVLFDSLNKRIKFLDEVINTLGLKGVSTIHGRAEDGGRKPELREQFLTLQCFQNIIFHL
;
A
#
# COMPACT_ATOMS: atom_id res chain seq x y z
N GLY A 1 9.54 10.63 13.44
CA GLY A 1 8.16 10.47 13.03
C GLY A 1 7.93 10.90 11.59
N VAL A 2 6.82 10.48 11.02
CA VAL A 2 6.43 10.87 9.66
C VAL A 2 5.64 12.16 9.74
N SER A 3 6.07 13.18 8.98
CA SER A 3 5.34 14.44 8.87
C SER A 3 4.56 14.45 7.55
N LEU A 4 3.26 14.63 7.61
CA LEU A 4 2.37 14.65 6.46
C LEU A 4 1.91 16.08 6.16
N ASN A 5 1.94 16.47 4.88
CA ASN A 5 1.42 17.75 4.45
C ASN A 5 -0.10 17.69 4.20
N ALA A 6 -0.71 18.83 3.87
CA ALA A 6 -2.15 18.92 3.65
C ALA A 6 -2.63 18.02 2.50
N VAL A 7 -1.86 17.91 1.43
CA VAL A 7 -2.21 17.05 0.27
C VAL A 7 -2.22 15.59 0.67
N GLN A 8 -1.23 15.15 1.44
CA GLN A 8 -1.16 13.77 1.92
C GLN A 8 -2.31 13.43 2.86
N LEU A 9 -2.69 14.36 3.73
CA LEU A 9 -3.84 14.18 4.62
C LEU A 9 -5.15 14.07 3.83
N GLU A 10 -5.34 14.90 2.80
CA GLU A 10 -6.49 14.79 1.90
C GLU A 10 -6.53 13.46 1.18
N GLN A 11 -5.37 12.97 0.73
CA GLN A 11 -5.27 11.67 0.08
C GLN A 11 -5.67 10.53 1.02
N LEU A 12 -5.23 10.57 2.27
CA LEU A 12 -5.64 9.57 3.27
C LEU A 12 -7.14 9.63 3.56
N ASP A 13 -7.72 10.81 3.66
CA ASP A 13 -9.16 10.97 3.87
C ASP A 13 -9.96 10.45 2.67
N LYS A 14 -9.52 10.76 1.47
CA LYS A 14 -10.18 10.27 0.25
C LYS A 14 -10.06 8.74 0.12
N TYR A 15 -8.91 8.20 0.49
CA TYR A 15 -8.70 6.76 0.55
C TYR A 15 -9.70 6.10 1.51
N TYR A 16 -9.89 6.71 2.69
CA TYR A 16 -10.89 6.23 3.65
C TYR A 16 -12.30 6.23 3.07
N GLU A 17 -12.72 7.31 2.40
CA GLU A 17 -14.03 7.40 1.76
C GLU A 17 -14.24 6.27 0.74
N LEU A 18 -13.24 6.03 -0.11
CA LEU A 18 -13.29 4.95 -1.10
C LEU A 18 -13.32 3.57 -0.44
N LEU A 19 -12.57 3.39 0.63
CA LEU A 19 -12.55 2.15 1.39
C LEU A 19 -13.93 1.82 1.94
N VAL A 20 -14.61 2.78 2.56
CA VAL A 20 -15.96 2.59 3.09
C VAL A 20 -16.96 2.31 1.97
N GLU A 21 -16.89 3.08 0.89
CA GLU A 21 -17.77 2.91 -0.27
C GLU A 21 -17.66 1.50 -0.87
N TRP A 22 -16.44 1.09 -1.20
CA TRP A 22 -16.22 -0.20 -1.82
C TRP A 22 -16.42 -1.37 -0.85
N ASN A 23 -16.16 -1.17 0.43
CA ASN A 23 -16.38 -2.21 1.44
C ASN A 23 -17.86 -2.56 1.60
N SER A 24 -18.76 -1.64 1.26
CA SER A 24 -20.19 -1.88 1.33
C SER A 24 -20.66 -3.01 0.40
N PHE A 25 -19.91 -3.29 -0.67
CA PHE A 25 -20.27 -4.34 -1.63
C PHE A 25 -19.15 -5.36 -1.90
N MET A 26 -17.93 -5.14 -1.41
CA MET A 26 -16.79 -6.02 -1.71
C MET A 26 -16.14 -6.69 -0.50
N ASN A 27 -16.49 -6.30 0.70
CA ASN A 27 -15.93 -6.91 1.91
C ASN A 27 -14.39 -6.85 1.97
N LEU A 28 -13.84 -5.65 1.80
CA LEU A 28 -12.39 -5.43 1.72
C LEU A 28 -11.71 -5.50 3.09
N THR A 29 -12.39 -5.03 4.12
CA THR A 29 -11.90 -5.01 5.50
C THR A 29 -13.07 -5.09 6.46
N GLY A 30 -12.82 -5.65 7.65
CA GLY A 30 -13.79 -5.63 8.75
C GLY A 30 -13.77 -4.35 9.56
N ILE A 31 -12.81 -3.46 9.28
CA ILE A 31 -12.59 -2.22 10.02
C ILE A 31 -12.97 -1.04 9.13
N THR A 32 -14.08 -0.38 9.44
CA THR A 32 -14.62 0.74 8.64
C THR A 32 -14.83 2.02 9.45
N GLU A 33 -14.78 1.96 10.78
CA GLU A 33 -14.86 3.14 11.61
C GLU A 33 -13.61 4.01 11.43
N TYR A 34 -13.82 5.31 11.27
CA TYR A 34 -12.75 6.26 10.95
C TYR A 34 -11.55 6.16 11.91
N GLU A 35 -11.82 6.19 13.21
CA GLU A 35 -10.76 6.11 14.22
C GLU A 35 -9.99 4.79 14.16
N GLU A 36 -10.69 3.68 13.93
CA GLU A 36 -10.04 2.37 13.81
C GLU A 36 -9.19 2.26 12.56
N VAL A 37 -9.63 2.81 11.43
CA VAL A 37 -8.86 2.83 10.19
C VAL A 37 -7.61 3.69 10.39
N MET A 38 -7.75 4.86 11.01
CA MET A 38 -6.61 5.72 11.30
C MET A 38 -5.59 5.05 12.22
N LEU A 39 -6.06 4.39 13.28
CA LEU A 39 -5.17 3.76 14.26
C LEU A 39 -4.59 2.43 13.76
N LYS A 40 -5.43 1.52 13.27
CA LYS A 40 -4.99 0.17 12.95
C LYS A 40 -4.38 0.03 11.57
N HIS A 41 -4.93 0.72 10.57
CA HIS A 41 -4.43 0.59 9.22
C HIS A 41 -3.38 1.63 8.88
N TYR A 42 -3.65 2.90 9.12
CA TYR A 42 -2.72 3.96 8.71
C TYR A 42 -1.52 4.07 9.65
N LEU A 43 -1.75 4.13 10.96
CA LEU A 43 -0.65 4.23 11.91
C LEU A 43 0.25 3.00 11.88
N ASP A 44 -0.34 1.80 11.87
CA ASP A 44 0.45 0.57 11.77
C ASP A 44 1.29 0.54 10.51
N SER A 45 0.73 1.01 9.39
CA SER A 45 1.49 1.12 8.13
C SER A 45 2.62 2.13 8.24
N LEU A 46 2.38 3.29 8.84
CA LEU A 46 3.36 4.37 8.94
C LEU A 46 4.43 4.15 10.01
N VAL A 47 4.22 3.24 10.95
CA VAL A 47 5.24 2.81 11.91
C VAL A 47 6.36 2.04 11.21
N LEU A 48 6.08 1.46 10.05
CA LEU A 48 7.11 0.85 9.21
C LEU A 48 8.05 1.96 8.71
N LYS A 49 9.16 2.14 9.40
CA LYS A 49 10.17 3.09 8.96
C LYS A 49 10.87 2.56 7.73
N LEU A 50 10.66 3.22 6.62
CA LEU A 50 11.44 2.90 5.42
C LEU A 50 12.88 3.36 5.65
N PRO A 51 13.87 2.59 5.16
CA PRO A 51 15.27 2.97 5.24
C PRO A 51 15.56 4.11 4.24
N VAL A 52 14.98 5.28 4.49
CA VAL A 52 15.21 6.47 3.66
C VAL A 52 16.50 7.11 4.17
N ASN A 53 17.61 6.77 3.57
CA ASN A 53 18.91 7.34 3.89
C ASN A 53 19.24 8.45 2.89
N GLY A 54 19.04 9.71 3.28
CA GLY A 54 19.51 10.86 2.54
C GLY A 54 18.71 11.20 1.29
N THR A 55 19.38 11.86 0.33
CA THR A 55 18.76 12.47 -0.86
C THR A 55 18.49 11.51 -2.03
N ASP A 56 18.94 10.27 -1.95
CA ASP A 56 18.86 9.28 -3.02
C ASP A 56 17.93 8.12 -2.69
N SER A 57 16.74 8.42 -2.25
CA SER A 57 15.84 7.39 -1.75
C SER A 57 14.78 6.95 -2.76
N HIS A 58 15.19 6.41 -3.88
CA HIS A 58 14.29 5.61 -4.71
C HIS A 58 14.13 4.22 -4.10
N ILE A 59 13.24 4.13 -3.13
CA ILE A 59 12.90 2.84 -2.54
C ILE A 59 11.83 2.19 -3.41
N LYS A 60 12.06 0.94 -3.74
CA LYS A 60 11.09 0.10 -4.44
C LYS A 60 10.47 -0.89 -3.45
N LEU A 61 9.15 -0.84 -3.33
CA LEU A 61 8.40 -1.70 -2.43
C LEU A 61 7.49 -2.63 -3.22
N ILE A 62 7.44 -3.89 -2.81
CA ILE A 62 6.39 -4.80 -3.25
C ILE A 62 5.59 -5.24 -2.03
N ASP A 63 4.30 -4.99 -2.07
CA ASP A 63 3.36 -5.37 -1.02
C ASP A 63 2.60 -6.61 -1.46
N VAL A 64 2.99 -7.76 -0.92
CA VAL A 64 2.43 -9.06 -1.28
C VAL A 64 1.25 -9.38 -0.38
N GLY A 65 0.11 -9.68 -0.99
CA GLY A 65 -1.13 -9.88 -0.26
C GLY A 65 -1.66 -8.57 0.32
N THR A 66 -1.60 -7.51 -0.47
CA THR A 66 -1.88 -6.15 -0.01
C THR A 66 -3.32 -5.94 0.49
N GLY A 67 -4.27 -6.75 0.05
CA GLY A 67 -5.67 -6.63 0.45
C GLY A 67 -6.26 -5.29 0.02
N ALA A 68 -6.71 -4.51 1.00
CA ALA A 68 -7.24 -3.16 0.77
C ALA A 68 -6.16 -2.09 0.56
N GLY A 69 -4.91 -2.50 0.36
CA GLY A 69 -3.78 -1.60 0.09
C GLY A 69 -2.88 -1.34 1.28
N PHE A 70 -2.97 -2.13 2.33
CA PHE A 70 -2.17 -1.95 3.55
C PHE A 70 -1.02 -2.96 3.63
N PRO A 71 0.19 -2.53 3.94
CA PRO A 71 0.61 -1.16 4.23
C PRO A 71 1.06 -0.34 3.01
N GLY A 72 1.01 -0.88 1.81
CA GLY A 72 1.61 -0.28 0.62
C GLY A 72 1.11 1.11 0.26
N LEU A 73 -0.21 1.33 0.24
CA LEU A 73 -0.78 2.62 -0.15
C LEU A 73 -0.53 3.73 0.88
N PRO A 74 -0.73 3.52 2.19
CA PRO A 74 -0.34 4.55 3.16
C PRO A 74 1.14 4.91 3.09
N LEU A 75 2.02 3.93 2.89
CA LEU A 75 3.45 4.18 2.71
C LEU A 75 3.73 4.99 1.44
N LYS A 76 3.05 4.70 0.35
CA LYS A 76 3.17 5.47 -0.89
C LYS A 76 2.75 6.92 -0.70
N ILE A 77 1.66 7.15 0.03
CA ILE A 77 1.17 8.49 0.33
C ILE A 77 2.17 9.25 1.20
N ALA A 78 2.71 8.59 2.24
CA ALA A 78 3.66 9.21 3.15
C ALA A 78 5.04 9.45 2.52
N TYR A 79 5.44 8.59 1.58
CA TYR A 79 6.72 8.66 0.88
C TYR A 79 6.49 8.68 -0.64
N PRO A 80 6.13 9.85 -1.22
CA PRO A 80 5.67 9.93 -2.61
C PRO A 80 6.70 9.49 -3.66
N ASP A 81 7.99 9.54 -3.32
CA ASP A 81 9.08 9.18 -4.24
C ASP A 81 9.35 7.67 -4.29
N THR A 82 8.65 6.87 -3.49
CA THR A 82 8.77 5.42 -3.54
C THR A 82 8.09 4.85 -4.79
N GLU A 83 8.64 3.78 -5.31
CA GLU A 83 7.98 2.95 -6.32
C GLU A 83 7.33 1.76 -5.62
N VAL A 84 6.04 1.56 -5.83
CA VAL A 84 5.27 0.53 -5.12
C VAL A 84 4.57 -0.38 -6.09
N VAL A 85 4.69 -1.68 -5.87
CA VAL A 85 3.91 -2.71 -6.55
C VAL A 85 2.98 -3.36 -5.53
N LEU A 86 1.68 -3.31 -5.78
CA LEU A 86 0.65 -3.92 -4.95
C LEU A 86 0.24 -5.24 -5.59
N PHE A 87 0.44 -6.33 -4.86
CA PHE A 87 0.23 -7.67 -5.37
C PHE A 87 -0.88 -8.37 -4.58
N ASP A 88 -1.93 -8.83 -5.26
CA ASP A 88 -3.00 -9.58 -4.63
C ASP A 88 -3.56 -10.67 -5.55
N SER A 89 -4.04 -11.73 -4.94
CA SER A 89 -4.63 -12.86 -5.67
C SER A 89 -6.09 -12.65 -6.04
N LEU A 90 -6.78 -11.65 -5.47
CA LEU A 90 -8.19 -11.40 -5.73
C LEU A 90 -8.38 -10.20 -6.65
N ASN A 91 -8.95 -10.44 -7.82
CA ASN A 91 -9.17 -9.41 -8.82
C ASN A 91 -10.07 -8.26 -8.33
N LYS A 92 -11.02 -8.55 -7.47
CA LYS A 92 -11.89 -7.52 -6.87
C LYS A 92 -11.11 -6.49 -6.05
N ARG A 93 -10.06 -6.93 -5.36
CA ARG A 93 -9.16 -6.03 -4.62
C ARG A 93 -8.31 -5.20 -5.55
N ILE A 94 -7.81 -5.80 -6.62
CA ILE A 94 -7.04 -5.09 -7.65
C ILE A 94 -7.87 -3.94 -8.26
N LYS A 95 -9.14 -4.18 -8.55
CA LYS A 95 -10.05 -3.14 -9.06
C LYS A 95 -10.20 -1.97 -8.08
N PHE A 96 -10.35 -2.28 -6.80
CA PHE A 96 -10.41 -1.26 -5.76
C PHE A 96 -9.12 -0.44 -5.70
N LEU A 97 -7.97 -1.12 -5.70
CA LEU A 97 -6.66 -0.47 -5.63
C LEU A 97 -6.43 0.44 -6.84
N ASP A 98 -6.80 0.00 -8.03
CA ASP A 98 -6.71 0.81 -9.25
C ASP A 98 -7.57 2.07 -9.15
N GLU A 99 -8.77 1.96 -8.59
CA GLU A 99 -9.64 3.11 -8.35
C GLU A 99 -9.01 4.11 -7.38
N VAL A 100 -8.43 3.63 -6.28
CA VAL A 100 -7.74 4.49 -5.32
C VAL A 100 -6.56 5.21 -5.98
N ILE A 101 -5.73 4.47 -6.70
CA ILE A 101 -4.56 5.03 -7.40
C ILE A 101 -4.98 6.14 -8.36
N ASN A 102 -6.02 5.89 -9.16
CA ASN A 102 -6.51 6.86 -10.14
C ASN A 102 -7.15 8.08 -9.45
N THR A 103 -7.98 7.85 -8.45
CA THR A 103 -8.67 8.94 -7.73
C THR A 103 -7.71 9.84 -6.99
N LEU A 104 -6.69 9.27 -6.35
CA LEU A 104 -5.69 10.04 -5.61
C LEU A 104 -4.59 10.61 -6.52
N GLY A 105 -4.55 10.22 -7.79
CA GLY A 105 -3.53 10.68 -8.72
C GLY A 105 -2.12 10.20 -8.36
N LEU A 106 -2.00 9.01 -7.77
CA LEU A 106 -0.70 8.47 -7.37
C LEU A 106 0.10 8.01 -8.58
N LYS A 107 1.39 8.33 -8.58
CA LYS A 107 2.33 7.94 -9.63
C LYS A 107 3.40 7.02 -9.06
N GLY A 108 3.94 6.14 -9.90
CA GLY A 108 4.95 5.18 -9.44
C GLY A 108 4.38 4.07 -8.58
N VAL A 109 3.10 3.79 -8.72
CA VAL A 109 2.44 2.67 -8.06
C VAL A 109 1.67 1.86 -9.11
N SER A 110 1.78 0.54 -9.03
CA SER A 110 1.11 -0.38 -9.95
C SER A 110 0.54 -1.56 -9.19
N THR A 111 -0.39 -2.27 -9.83
CA THR A 111 -1.03 -3.45 -9.26
C THR A 111 -0.71 -4.67 -10.11
N ILE A 112 -0.57 -5.83 -9.46
CA ILE A 112 -0.41 -7.11 -10.15
C ILE A 112 -1.40 -8.11 -9.54
N HIS A 113 -2.25 -8.67 -10.38
CA HIS A 113 -3.15 -9.75 -10.01
C HIS A 113 -2.44 -11.09 -10.19
N GLY A 114 -2.26 -11.82 -9.11
CA GLY A 114 -1.59 -13.12 -9.15
C GLY A 114 -1.37 -13.69 -7.76
N ARG A 115 -0.76 -14.87 -7.71
CA ARG A 115 -0.40 -15.53 -6.45
C ARG A 115 1.00 -15.07 -6.02
N ALA A 116 1.21 -14.98 -4.71
CA ALA A 116 2.49 -14.59 -4.13
C ALA A 116 3.65 -15.47 -4.64
N GLU A 117 3.41 -16.76 -4.82
CA GLU A 117 4.37 -17.72 -5.34
C GLU A 117 4.85 -17.36 -6.75
N ASP A 118 3.94 -16.90 -7.60
CA ASP A 118 4.28 -16.51 -8.98
C ASP A 118 5.10 -15.22 -9.00
N GLY A 119 4.82 -14.29 -8.08
CA GLY A 119 5.63 -13.08 -7.91
C GLY A 119 7.07 -13.40 -7.49
N GLY A 120 7.23 -14.35 -6.57
CA GLY A 120 8.54 -14.78 -6.09
C GLY A 120 9.39 -15.47 -7.15
N ARG A 121 8.81 -15.94 -8.25
CA ARG A 121 9.53 -16.55 -9.37
C ARG A 121 10.05 -15.54 -10.38
N LYS A 122 9.64 -14.28 -10.31
CA LYS A 122 10.09 -13.23 -11.21
C LYS A 122 11.35 -12.57 -10.67
N PRO A 123 12.53 -12.79 -11.28
CA PRO A 123 13.79 -12.22 -10.79
C PRO A 123 13.75 -10.71 -10.66
N GLU A 124 13.03 -10.03 -11.54
CA GLU A 124 12.87 -8.56 -11.57
C GLU A 124 12.26 -8.04 -10.26
N LEU A 125 11.30 -8.77 -9.68
CA LEU A 125 10.66 -8.40 -8.44
C LEU A 125 11.48 -8.79 -7.21
N ARG A 126 12.27 -9.87 -7.30
CA ARG A 126 13.06 -10.38 -6.18
C ARG A 126 14.29 -9.53 -5.86
N GLU A 127 14.96 -9.04 -6.89
CA GLU A 127 16.28 -8.42 -6.75
C GLU A 127 16.23 -6.92 -6.48
N GLN A 128 15.14 -6.25 -6.84
CA GLN A 128 15.05 -4.79 -6.83
C GLN A 128 14.13 -4.21 -5.77
N PHE A 129 13.27 -5.02 -5.15
CA PHE A 129 12.20 -4.55 -4.28
C PHE A 129 12.38 -5.02 -2.85
N LEU A 130 12.06 -4.12 -1.90
CA LEU A 130 11.76 -4.52 -0.52
C LEU A 130 10.38 -5.15 -0.50
N THR A 131 10.28 -6.35 0.06
CA THR A 131 8.99 -7.06 0.12
C THR A 131 8.31 -6.81 1.46
N LEU A 132 7.06 -6.34 1.38
CA LEU A 132 6.17 -6.24 2.52
C LEU A 132 5.19 -7.40 2.49
N GLN A 133 5.00 -8.08 3.61
CA GLN A 133 3.95 -9.08 3.74
C GLN A 133 2.95 -8.64 4.79
N CYS A 134 1.69 -8.54 4.39
CA CYS A 134 0.60 -8.02 5.20
C CYS A 134 0.36 -8.78 6.51
N PHE A 135 0.68 -10.07 6.56
CA PHE A 135 0.35 -10.91 7.72
C PHE A 135 1.22 -10.64 8.97
N GLN A 136 2.36 -10.02 8.83
CA GLN A 136 3.30 -9.88 9.96
C GLN A 136 4.04 -8.54 10.01
N ASN A 137 3.70 -7.58 9.17
CA ASN A 137 4.42 -6.29 9.06
C ASN A 137 5.95 -6.46 8.96
N ILE A 138 6.39 -7.51 8.29
CA ILE A 138 7.81 -7.85 8.15
C ILE A 138 8.29 -7.35 6.79
N ILE A 139 9.37 -6.60 6.80
CA ILE A 139 10.06 -6.17 5.60
C ILE A 139 11.15 -7.20 5.30
N PHE A 140 11.11 -7.78 4.10
CA PHE A 140 12.15 -8.68 3.64
C PHE A 140 12.98 -8.02 2.55
N HIS A 141 14.29 -8.18 2.65
CA HIS A 141 15.20 -7.93 1.55
C HIS A 141 15.30 -9.23 0.74
N LEU A 142 14.89 -9.17 -0.47
CA LEU A 142 15.06 -10.29 -1.39
C LEU A 142 16.40 -10.22 -2.10
#